data_d8307008dff93a338af90260a15f5cd3
#
_entry.id   d8307008dff93a338af90260a15f5cd3
#
_cell.length_a   1.000
_cell.length_b   1.000
_cell.length_c   1.000
_cell.angle_alpha   90.00
_cell.angle_beta   90.00
_cell.angle_gamma   90.00
#
_symmetry.space_group_name_H-M   'P 1'
#
loop_
_entity.id
_entity.type
_entity.pdbx_description
1 polymer ?
#
loop_
_entity_poly.entity_id
_entity_poly.type
_entity_poly.pdbx_seq_one_letter_code
_entity_poly.pdbx_strand_id
1 'polypeptide(L)'
;MKKQKICIVGDGLSGLMTALSLNKLDSLEVHLIFKKNKHLPDKRTTAISASNYDFLDEVIGKLNKKLFWPSKKIDLFYETKDQNINFLNFTEDSKNLMYVFENDKIKEMLLKEIKKKKIKTVLKNIDELKSLDCYDLKVLCLG
;
A
#
# COMPACT_ATOMS: atom_id res chain seq x y z
N MET A 1 3.46 -29.93 -3.99
CA MET A 1 4.76 -29.21 -3.83
C MET A 1 4.75 -28.48 -2.49
N LYS A 2 5.90 -28.43 -1.79
CA LYS A 2 6.04 -27.66 -0.55
C LYS A 2 6.02 -26.16 -0.90
N LYS A 3 5.14 -25.38 -0.25
CA LYS A 3 5.09 -23.93 -0.45
C LYS A 3 6.31 -23.25 0.17
N GLN A 4 6.82 -22.22 -0.49
CA GLN A 4 7.83 -21.35 0.10
C GLN A 4 7.18 -20.42 1.12
N LYS A 5 7.77 -20.32 2.30
CA LYS A 5 7.27 -19.47 3.39
C LYS A 5 7.90 -18.09 3.32
N ILE A 6 7.06 -17.07 3.13
CA ILE A 6 7.50 -15.67 3.06
C ILE A 6 6.91 -14.91 4.23
N CYS A 7 7.74 -14.12 4.91
CA CYS A 7 7.23 -13.13 5.86
C CYS A 7 7.41 -11.72 5.34
N ILE A 8 6.39 -10.90 5.54
CA ILE A 8 6.38 -9.47 5.25
C ILE A 8 6.31 -8.74 6.59
N VAL A 9 7.32 -7.93 6.86
CA VAL A 9 7.45 -7.18 8.11
C VAL A 9 7.02 -5.73 7.88
N GLY A 10 5.91 -5.35 8.47
CA GLY A 10 5.33 -4.01 8.38
C GLY A 10 3.87 -4.03 7.91
N ASP A 11 3.05 -3.24 8.59
CA ASP A 11 1.60 -3.12 8.38
C ASP A 11 1.20 -1.78 7.74
N GLY A 12 2.16 -1.10 7.13
CA GLY A 12 1.92 0.07 6.27
C GLY A 12 1.26 -0.34 4.94
N LEU A 13 0.86 0.66 4.14
CA LEU A 13 0.21 0.41 2.84
C LEU A 13 1.02 -0.52 1.94
N SER A 14 2.35 -0.30 1.87
CA SER A 14 3.26 -1.14 1.06
C SER A 14 3.28 -2.59 1.54
N GLY A 15 3.39 -2.83 2.86
CA GLY A 15 3.41 -4.18 3.43
C GLY A 15 2.11 -4.94 3.20
N LEU A 16 0.97 -4.27 3.40
CA LEU A 16 -0.35 -4.85 3.14
C LEU A 16 -0.55 -5.19 1.67
N MET A 17 -0.14 -4.29 0.75
CA MET A 17 -0.22 -4.54 -0.69
C MET A 17 0.69 -5.67 -1.13
N THR A 18 1.94 -5.71 -0.63
CA THR A 18 2.88 -6.79 -0.92
C THR A 18 2.31 -8.14 -0.46
N ALA A 19 1.71 -8.20 0.74
CA ALA A 19 1.10 -9.41 1.25
C ALA A 19 -0.06 -9.90 0.36
N LEU A 20 -0.95 -8.99 -0.05
CA LEU A 20 -2.08 -9.31 -0.92
C LEU A 20 -1.62 -9.77 -2.31
N SER A 21 -0.60 -9.12 -2.87
CA SER A 21 -0.07 -9.46 -4.19
C SER A 21 0.59 -10.84 -4.20
N LEU A 22 1.49 -11.10 -3.23
CA LEU A 22 2.21 -12.38 -3.15
C LEU A 22 1.27 -13.54 -2.79
N ASN A 23 0.20 -13.28 -2.03
CA ASN A 23 -0.78 -14.32 -1.69
C ASN A 23 -1.59 -14.84 -2.89
N LYS A 24 -1.49 -14.18 -4.05
CA LYS A 24 -2.08 -14.68 -5.31
C LYS A 24 -1.29 -15.86 -5.90
N LEU A 25 -0.05 -16.06 -5.47
CA LEU A 25 0.82 -17.12 -5.97
C LEU A 25 0.63 -18.38 -5.13
N ASP A 26 0.09 -19.43 -5.74
CA ASP A 26 -0.21 -20.70 -5.06
C ASP A 26 1.02 -21.41 -4.47
N SER A 27 2.20 -21.10 -5.01
CA SER A 27 3.51 -21.62 -4.54
C SER A 27 3.98 -21.00 -3.23
N LEU A 28 3.34 -19.93 -2.75
CA LEU A 28 3.75 -19.16 -1.58
C LEU A 28 2.81 -19.38 -0.39
N GLU A 29 3.38 -19.39 0.81
CA GLU A 29 2.69 -19.25 2.10
C GLU A 29 3.11 -17.90 2.69
N VAL A 30 2.21 -16.90 2.63
CA VAL A 30 2.50 -15.53 3.02
C VAL A 30 2.05 -15.27 4.45
N HIS A 31 2.98 -14.80 5.29
CA HIS A 31 2.71 -14.33 6.64
C HIS A 31 3.00 -12.83 6.76
N LEU A 32 2.10 -12.09 7.37
CA LEU A 32 2.26 -10.65 7.62
C LEU A 32 2.58 -10.43 9.09
N ILE A 33 3.69 -9.74 9.36
CA ILE A 33 4.16 -9.47 10.70
C ILE A 33 3.89 -8.02 11.04
N PHE A 34 3.03 -7.82 12.04
CA PHE A 34 2.69 -6.51 12.58
C PHE A 34 3.65 -6.12 13.70
N LYS A 35 4.02 -4.85 13.72
CA LYS A 35 4.70 -4.25 14.88
C LYS A 35 3.69 -4.08 16.02
N LYS A 36 4.09 -4.47 17.23
CA LYS A 36 3.28 -4.28 18.44
C LYS A 36 3.32 -2.82 18.91
N ASN A 37 2.76 -1.90 18.13
CA ASN A 37 2.66 -0.49 18.48
C ASN A 37 1.20 -0.04 18.54
N LYS A 38 0.90 0.98 19.38
CA LYS A 38 -0.37 1.70 19.32
C LYS A 38 -0.51 2.31 17.91
N HIS A 39 -1.55 1.93 17.22
CA HIS A 39 -1.89 2.50 15.93
C HIS A 39 -2.33 3.95 16.13
N LEU A 40 -1.50 4.90 15.75
CA LEU A 40 -1.91 6.29 15.64
C LEU A 40 -2.61 6.49 14.29
N PRO A 41 -3.73 7.22 14.24
CA PRO A 41 -4.41 7.53 12.98
C PRO A 41 -3.47 8.27 12.02
N ASP A 42 -3.41 7.80 10.79
CA ASP A 42 -2.66 8.47 9.72
C ASP A 42 -3.59 9.34 8.87
N LYS A 43 -3.74 10.61 9.26
CA LYS A 43 -4.60 11.58 8.57
C LYS A 43 -4.03 12.10 7.24
N ARG A 44 -2.87 11.61 6.82
CA ARG A 44 -2.28 12.02 5.54
C ARG A 44 -3.08 11.47 4.37
N THR A 45 -2.97 12.18 3.25
CA THR A 45 -3.41 11.69 1.95
C THR A 45 -2.21 11.24 1.14
N THR A 46 -2.43 10.29 0.25
CA THR A 46 -1.43 9.82 -0.72
C THR A 46 -2.01 9.93 -2.11
N ALA A 47 -1.16 10.34 -3.06
CA ALA A 47 -1.47 10.32 -4.48
C ALA A 47 -0.74 9.15 -5.15
N ILE A 48 -1.45 8.44 -5.99
CA ILE A 48 -0.89 7.35 -6.82
C ILE A 48 -1.20 7.60 -8.28
N SER A 49 -0.32 7.12 -9.17
CA SER A 49 -0.56 7.16 -10.61
C SER A 49 -1.76 6.28 -11.01
N ALA A 50 -2.32 6.51 -12.18
CA ALA A 50 -3.38 5.67 -12.74
C ALA A 50 -2.95 4.19 -12.81
N SER A 51 -1.71 3.91 -13.23
CA SER A 51 -1.20 2.53 -13.29
C SER A 51 -1.12 1.85 -11.92
N ASN A 52 -0.76 2.59 -10.87
CA ASN A 52 -0.78 2.04 -9.50
C ASN A 52 -2.20 1.83 -8.98
N TYR A 53 -3.15 2.67 -9.40
CA TYR A 53 -4.57 2.45 -9.10
C TYR A 53 -5.09 1.18 -9.76
N ASP A 54 -4.77 0.97 -11.04
CA ASP A 54 -5.16 -0.24 -11.80
C ASP A 54 -4.56 -1.50 -11.16
N PHE A 55 -3.28 -1.44 -10.76
CA PHE A 55 -2.63 -2.53 -10.02
C PHE A 55 -3.32 -2.82 -8.68
N LEU A 56 -3.71 -1.79 -7.94
CA LEU A 56 -4.45 -1.93 -6.69
C LEU A 56 -5.82 -2.62 -6.93
N ASP A 57 -6.54 -2.20 -7.96
CA ASP A 57 -7.83 -2.80 -8.34
C ASP A 57 -7.66 -4.28 -8.77
N GLU A 58 -6.63 -4.59 -9.54
CA GLU A 58 -6.28 -5.96 -9.93
C GLU A 58 -6.00 -6.84 -8.71
N VAL A 59 -5.22 -6.35 -7.73
CA VAL A 59 -4.84 -7.13 -6.54
C VAL A 59 -6.03 -7.40 -5.64
N ILE A 60 -6.88 -6.41 -5.43
CA ILE A 60 -8.06 -6.48 -4.56
C ILE A 60 -9.26 -7.12 -5.28
N GLY A 61 -9.39 -6.85 -6.59
CA GLY A 61 -10.44 -7.38 -7.46
C GLY A 61 -11.77 -6.64 -7.40
N LYS A 62 -11.94 -5.67 -6.51
CA LYS A 62 -13.10 -4.75 -6.47
C LYS A 62 -12.84 -3.58 -5.53
N LEU A 63 -12.21 -2.54 -6.03
CA LEU A 63 -12.01 -1.31 -5.27
C LEU A 63 -13.30 -0.56 -4.98
N ASN A 64 -13.41 -0.02 -3.77
CA ASN A 64 -14.43 0.97 -3.49
C ASN A 64 -13.99 2.33 -4.08
N LYS A 65 -14.47 2.64 -5.28
CA LYS A 65 -14.12 3.86 -6.03
C LYS A 65 -14.39 5.16 -5.26
N LYS A 66 -15.31 5.14 -4.29
CA LYS A 66 -15.63 6.31 -3.45
C LYS A 66 -14.50 6.72 -2.51
N LEU A 67 -13.50 5.88 -2.30
CA LEU A 67 -12.33 6.18 -1.47
C LEU A 67 -11.24 6.94 -2.23
N PHE A 68 -11.40 7.14 -3.53
CA PHE A 68 -10.39 7.71 -4.41
C PHE A 68 -10.93 8.97 -5.08
N TRP A 69 -10.13 10.03 -5.08
CA TRP A 69 -10.40 11.27 -5.79
C TRP A 69 -9.54 11.32 -7.06
N PRO A 70 -10.15 11.14 -8.24
CA PRO A 70 -9.41 11.19 -9.50
C PRO A 70 -9.01 12.62 -9.85
N SER A 71 -7.83 12.78 -10.44
CA SER A 71 -7.37 14.04 -11.01
C SER A 71 -6.90 13.86 -12.45
N LYS A 72 -7.34 14.76 -13.32
CA LYS A 72 -6.93 14.85 -14.73
C LYS A 72 -5.90 15.95 -14.96
N LYS A 73 -5.60 16.74 -13.95
CA LYS A 73 -4.70 17.88 -14.05
C LYS A 73 -3.76 17.94 -12.85
N ILE A 74 -2.49 18.25 -13.11
CA ILE A 74 -1.46 18.51 -12.11
C ILE A 74 -0.74 19.76 -12.52
N ASP A 75 -0.78 20.80 -11.67
CA ASP A 75 -0.03 22.02 -11.85
C ASP A 75 1.08 22.09 -10.80
N LEU A 76 2.30 22.35 -11.24
CA LEU A 76 3.46 22.55 -10.38
C LEU A 76 3.82 24.03 -10.33
N PHE A 77 3.89 24.55 -9.12
CA PHE A 77 4.21 25.96 -8.88
C PHE A 77 5.54 26.09 -8.15
N TYR A 78 6.28 27.13 -8.53
CA TYR A 78 7.43 27.60 -7.80
C TYR A 78 7.04 28.92 -7.14
N GLU A 79 7.14 28.98 -5.82
CA GLU A 79 6.78 30.13 -5.03
C GLU A 79 8.03 30.91 -4.64
N THR A 80 8.08 32.21 -4.96
CA THR A 80 9.04 33.17 -4.48
C THR A 80 8.34 34.12 -3.50
N LYS A 81 9.10 35.01 -2.83
CA LYS A 81 8.52 36.03 -1.93
C LYS A 81 7.49 36.93 -2.62
N ASP A 82 7.65 37.13 -3.92
CA ASP A 82 6.87 38.14 -4.67
C ASP A 82 5.99 37.54 -5.78
N GLN A 83 6.21 36.27 -6.16
CA GLN A 83 5.50 35.66 -7.31
C GLN A 83 5.26 34.16 -7.09
N ASN A 84 4.13 33.72 -7.61
CA ASN A 84 3.78 32.31 -7.75
C ASN A 84 3.81 31.94 -9.25
N ILE A 85 4.82 31.18 -9.66
CA ILE A 85 5.07 30.88 -11.07
C ILE A 85 4.65 29.42 -11.32
N ASN A 86 3.66 29.22 -12.17
CA ASN A 86 3.35 27.89 -12.71
C ASN A 86 4.43 27.54 -13.74
N PHE A 87 5.28 26.58 -13.44
CA PHE A 87 6.39 26.20 -14.32
C PHE A 87 6.14 24.87 -15.05
N LEU A 88 5.15 24.09 -14.63
CA LEU A 88 4.83 22.83 -15.29
C LEU A 88 3.36 22.46 -15.11
N ASN A 89 2.74 22.03 -16.18
CA ASN A 89 1.35 21.62 -16.23
C ASN A 89 1.24 20.27 -16.92
N PHE A 90 0.54 19.32 -16.30
CA PHE A 90 0.14 18.06 -16.91
C PHE A 90 -1.38 18.02 -16.97
N THR A 91 -1.92 17.80 -18.16
CA THR A 91 -3.36 17.67 -18.37
C THR A 91 -3.63 16.49 -19.30
N GLU A 92 -4.62 15.68 -18.97
CA GLU A 92 -5.08 14.56 -19.77
C GLU A 92 -6.61 14.53 -19.78
N ASP A 93 -7.20 14.66 -20.96
CA ASP A 93 -8.65 14.75 -21.11
C ASP A 93 -9.34 13.37 -21.10
N SER A 94 -8.65 12.37 -21.64
CA SER A 94 -9.20 11.02 -21.85
C SER A 94 -9.19 10.13 -20.63
N LYS A 95 -8.22 10.33 -19.70
CA LYS A 95 -8.01 9.47 -18.52
C LYS A 95 -7.54 10.28 -17.30
N ASN A 96 -7.62 9.66 -16.14
CA ASN A 96 -7.07 10.26 -14.93
C ASN A 96 -5.55 10.08 -14.89
N LEU A 97 -4.83 11.12 -14.48
CA LEU A 97 -3.38 11.09 -14.27
C LEU A 97 -3.03 10.44 -12.94
N MET A 98 -3.82 10.72 -11.93
CA MET A 98 -3.59 10.24 -10.56
C MET A 98 -4.90 10.08 -9.80
N TYR A 99 -4.79 9.39 -8.67
CA TYR A 99 -5.85 9.25 -7.69
C TYR A 99 -5.30 9.61 -6.30
N VAL A 100 -6.02 10.42 -5.57
CA VAL A 100 -5.71 10.78 -4.18
C VAL A 100 -6.61 9.98 -3.25
N PHE A 101 -6.12 9.61 -2.07
CA PHE A 101 -6.91 8.92 -1.04
C PHE A 101 -6.39 9.22 0.37
N GLU A 102 -7.23 9.00 1.36
CA GLU A 102 -6.84 9.03 2.78
C GLU A 102 -6.18 7.71 3.19
N ASN A 103 -5.00 7.78 3.79
CA ASN A 103 -4.21 6.60 4.14
C ASN A 103 -4.96 5.63 5.06
N ASP A 104 -5.61 6.13 6.11
CA ASP A 104 -6.35 5.29 7.05
C ASP A 104 -7.49 4.51 6.38
N LYS A 105 -8.24 5.15 5.49
CA LYS A 105 -9.35 4.49 4.78
C LYS A 105 -8.89 3.37 3.88
N ILE A 106 -7.78 3.59 3.16
CA ILE A 106 -7.19 2.54 2.32
C ILE A 106 -6.58 1.44 3.19
N LYS A 107 -5.90 1.78 4.28
CA LYS A 107 -5.36 0.80 5.22
C LYS A 107 -6.45 -0.10 5.79
N GLU A 108 -7.57 0.45 6.22
CA GLU A 108 -8.72 -0.33 6.69
C GLU A 108 -9.26 -1.28 5.62
N MET A 109 -9.38 -0.81 4.38
CA MET A 109 -9.81 -1.62 3.25
C MET A 109 -8.85 -2.79 3.01
N LEU A 110 -7.54 -2.54 2.98
CA LEU A 110 -6.52 -3.57 2.80
C LEU A 110 -6.53 -4.61 3.94
N LEU A 111 -6.68 -4.16 5.18
CA LEU A 111 -6.79 -5.05 6.35
C LEU A 111 -8.04 -5.96 6.28
N LYS A 112 -9.16 -5.45 5.78
CA LYS A 112 -10.36 -6.26 5.53
C LYS A 112 -10.07 -7.35 4.48
N GLU A 113 -9.37 -7.02 3.40
CA GLU A 113 -8.98 -8.00 2.38
C GLU A 113 -7.95 -9.03 2.90
N ILE A 114 -6.99 -8.63 3.73
CA ILE A 114 -6.05 -9.54 4.43
C ILE A 114 -6.83 -10.60 5.23
N LYS A 115 -7.82 -10.16 6.02
CA LYS A 115 -8.70 -11.06 6.80
C LYS A 115 -9.53 -11.99 5.91
N LYS A 116 -10.15 -11.44 4.88
CA LYS A 116 -10.98 -12.19 3.93
C LYS A 116 -10.19 -13.28 3.20
N LYS A 117 -8.95 -12.98 2.79
CA LYS A 117 -8.02 -13.93 2.16
C LYS A 117 -7.32 -14.86 3.16
N LYS A 118 -7.63 -14.74 4.46
CA LYS A 118 -7.07 -15.56 5.54
C LYS A 118 -5.53 -15.54 5.59
N ILE A 119 -4.91 -14.43 5.20
CA ILE A 119 -3.46 -14.27 5.30
C ILE A 119 -3.08 -14.28 6.79
N LYS A 120 -2.13 -15.13 7.15
CA LYS A 120 -1.69 -15.29 8.53
C LYS A 120 -1.00 -14.01 9.02
N THR A 121 -1.48 -13.49 10.14
CA THR A 121 -0.93 -12.30 10.79
C THR A 121 -0.28 -12.66 12.11
N VAL A 122 0.89 -12.09 12.40
CA VAL A 122 1.66 -12.34 13.61
C VAL A 122 2.08 -11.02 14.24
N LEU A 123 1.82 -10.84 15.53
CA LEU A 123 2.28 -9.68 16.29
C LEU A 123 3.67 -9.97 16.86
N LYS A 124 4.68 -9.24 16.42
CA LYS A 124 6.06 -9.35 16.92
C LYS A 124 6.74 -7.98 17.02
N ASN A 125 7.70 -7.88 17.94
CA ASN A 125 8.62 -6.75 17.95
C ASN A 125 9.70 -6.93 16.89
N ILE A 126 10.10 -5.83 16.24
CA ILE A 126 11.13 -5.84 15.17
C ILE A 126 12.49 -6.31 15.70
N ASP A 127 12.78 -6.09 16.97
CA ASP A 127 14.03 -6.51 17.62
C ASP A 127 14.20 -8.05 17.67
N GLU A 128 13.11 -8.78 17.40
CA GLU A 128 13.09 -10.25 17.32
C GLU A 128 13.26 -10.78 15.88
N LEU A 129 13.85 -10.01 14.95
CA LEU A 129 14.04 -10.44 13.56
C LEU A 129 14.85 -11.75 13.44
N LYS A 130 15.71 -12.06 14.41
CA LYS A 130 16.39 -13.36 14.51
C LYS A 130 15.42 -14.55 14.66
N SER A 131 14.21 -14.30 15.17
CA SER A 131 13.18 -15.34 15.30
C SER A 131 12.43 -15.64 13.99
N LEU A 132 12.84 -15.05 12.87
CA LEU A 132 12.22 -15.23 11.54
C LEU A 132 13.00 -16.22 10.65
N ASP A 133 13.91 -16.99 11.21
CA ASP A 133 14.75 -17.94 10.43
C ASP A 133 13.98 -19.14 9.86
N CYS A 134 12.72 -19.32 10.28
CA CYS A 134 11.82 -20.32 9.72
C CYS A 134 11.20 -19.91 8.36
N TYR A 135 11.48 -18.69 7.86
CA TYR A 135 11.00 -18.22 6.57
C TYR A 135 12.09 -18.27 5.51
N ASP A 136 11.69 -18.71 4.31
CA ASP A 136 12.59 -18.78 3.15
C ASP A 136 12.96 -17.39 2.63
N LEU A 137 12.04 -16.40 2.75
CA LEU A 137 12.26 -15.01 2.37
C LEU A 137 11.65 -14.05 3.40
N LYS A 138 12.38 -12.98 3.66
CA LYS A 138 11.95 -11.88 4.56
C LYS A 138 11.87 -10.59 3.76
N VAL A 139 10.68 -9.97 3.68
CA VAL A 139 10.43 -8.70 2.99
C VAL A 139 10.20 -7.61 4.04
N LEU A 140 11.05 -6.59 4.05
CA LEU A 140 10.96 -5.48 5.01
C LEU A 140 10.22 -4.30 4.38
N CYS A 141 9.06 -3.94 4.95
CA CYS A 141 8.21 -2.82 4.56
C CYS A 141 8.04 -1.87 5.75
N LEU A 142 9.16 -1.32 6.24
CA LEU A 142 9.20 -0.63 7.53
C LEU A 142 8.73 0.84 7.48
N GLY A 143 8.56 1.43 6.28
CA GLY A 143 8.03 2.77 6.05
C GLY A 143 8.99 3.91 6.42
#